data_dee9d642b37bd19cc5571601a3be354e
#
_entry.id   dee9d642b37bd19cc5571601a3be354e
#
_cell.length_a   1.000
_cell.length_b   1.000
_cell.length_c   1.000
_cell.angle_alpha   90.00
_cell.angle_beta   90.00
_cell.angle_gamma   90.00
#
_symmetry.space_group_name_H-M   'P 1'
#
loop_
_entity.id
_entity.type
_entity.pdbx_description
1 polymer ?
#
loop_
_entity_poly.entity_id
_entity_poly.type
_entity_poly.pdbx_seq_one_letter_code
_entity_poly.pdbx_strand_id
1 'polypeptide(L)'
;QPWKAFQPVGVILFSDIVTPLPGMGVAMDVAEGKGPVIDEPIRSQAQIDALTTLNPDESMPYIRKILGALREEVGNKSTVLGFVGAPWTLAAYIVEGKGSKTYSVIKNMAFSAPGMLHQLLSKIADNIAIYVRHQIDCGAQVVQLFDSWAGQLSPQDYRTFALPYQQQIVRQVMLTHPDTPLILLVSGSA
;
A
#
# COMPACT_ATOMS: atom_id res chain seq x y z
N GLN A 1 0.27 -22.78 -15.41
CA GLN A 1 -0.08 -21.48 -14.80
C GLN A 1 -1.59 -21.48 -14.50
N PRO A 2 -2.03 -20.99 -13.31
CA PRO A 2 -3.44 -21.02 -12.91
C PRO A 2 -4.38 -20.35 -13.92
N TRP A 3 -3.96 -19.22 -14.51
CA TRP A 3 -4.76 -18.52 -15.53
C TRP A 3 -5.03 -19.39 -16.75
N LYS A 4 -4.03 -20.12 -17.26
CA LYS A 4 -4.21 -21.02 -18.42
C LYS A 4 -5.17 -22.16 -18.14
N ALA A 5 -5.19 -22.66 -16.87
CA ALA A 5 -6.05 -23.77 -16.48
C ALA A 5 -7.49 -23.35 -16.19
N PHE A 6 -7.71 -22.18 -15.54
CA PHE A 6 -9.01 -21.78 -15.00
C PHE A 6 -9.62 -20.56 -15.69
N GLN A 7 -8.85 -19.80 -16.46
CA GLN A 7 -9.24 -18.57 -17.16
C GLN A 7 -10.13 -17.63 -16.29
N PRO A 8 -9.65 -17.23 -15.09
CA PRO A 8 -10.41 -16.33 -14.23
C PRO A 8 -10.62 -14.98 -14.91
N VAL A 9 -11.67 -14.26 -14.52
CA VAL A 9 -12.01 -12.94 -15.06
C VAL A 9 -10.99 -11.86 -14.71
N GLY A 10 -10.14 -12.10 -13.70
CA GLY A 10 -9.08 -11.19 -13.28
C GLY A 10 -7.80 -11.92 -12.90
N VAL A 11 -6.68 -11.27 -13.17
CA VAL A 11 -5.34 -11.69 -12.72
C VAL A 11 -4.72 -10.54 -11.96
N ILE A 12 -4.12 -10.83 -10.81
CA ILE A 12 -3.56 -9.82 -9.92
C ILE A 12 -2.03 -9.84 -9.96
N LEU A 13 -1.41 -8.64 -9.97
CA LEU A 13 -0.01 -8.48 -9.63
C LEU A 13 0.16 -8.80 -8.14
N PHE A 14 0.24 -10.09 -7.79
CA PHE A 14 0.45 -10.49 -6.41
C PHE A 14 1.88 -10.15 -5.97
N SER A 15 1.98 -9.28 -4.97
CA SER A 15 3.24 -8.89 -4.33
C SER A 15 3.02 -8.72 -2.82
N ASP A 16 4.06 -8.40 -2.06
CA ASP A 16 3.85 -7.99 -0.67
C ASP A 16 3.30 -6.56 -0.63
N ILE A 17 2.32 -6.29 0.26
CA ILE A 17 1.74 -4.96 0.42
C ILE A 17 2.76 -3.90 0.84
N VAL A 18 3.87 -4.31 1.46
CA VAL A 18 4.97 -3.43 1.88
C VAL A 18 6.02 -3.16 0.78
N THR A 19 5.85 -3.74 -0.41
CA THR A 19 6.78 -3.60 -1.55
C THR A 19 7.24 -2.15 -1.83
N PRO A 20 6.43 -1.09 -1.71
CA PRO A 20 6.88 0.26 -1.98
C PRO A 20 7.76 0.88 -0.87
N LEU A 21 7.80 0.30 0.33
CA LEU A 21 8.46 0.91 1.49
C LEU A 21 9.97 1.14 1.32
N PRO A 22 10.76 0.21 0.75
CA PRO A 22 12.19 0.47 0.50
C PRO A 22 12.43 1.67 -0.40
N GLY A 23 11.60 1.88 -1.42
CA GLY A 23 11.67 3.05 -2.31
C GLY A 23 11.32 4.37 -1.62
N MET A 24 10.70 4.33 -0.45
CA MET A 24 10.43 5.48 0.42
C MET A 24 11.54 5.73 1.46
N GLY A 25 12.62 4.94 1.43
CA GLY A 25 13.73 5.04 2.39
C GLY A 25 13.52 4.24 3.68
N VAL A 26 12.54 3.32 3.72
CA VAL A 26 12.32 2.43 4.87
C VAL A 26 13.16 1.17 4.71
N ALA A 27 14.19 1.02 5.54
CA ALA A 27 15.00 -0.19 5.56
C ALA A 27 14.19 -1.38 6.12
N MET A 28 14.08 -2.44 5.33
CA MET A 28 13.32 -3.62 5.69
C MET A 28 13.89 -4.88 5.06
N ASP A 29 13.66 -6.01 5.72
CA ASP A 29 13.95 -7.35 5.20
C ASP A 29 12.71 -8.24 5.28
N VAL A 30 12.74 -9.34 4.56
CA VAL A 30 11.69 -10.37 4.62
C VAL A 30 12.28 -11.62 5.27
N ALA A 31 12.05 -11.76 6.58
CA ALA A 31 12.53 -12.90 7.33
C ALA A 31 11.64 -14.13 7.09
N GLU A 32 12.27 -15.26 6.78
CA GLU A 32 11.59 -16.53 6.57
C GLU A 32 10.72 -16.91 7.78
N GLY A 33 9.42 -17.18 7.54
CA GLY A 33 8.45 -17.53 8.58
C GLY A 33 7.99 -16.37 9.48
N LYS A 34 8.53 -15.15 9.33
CA LYS A 34 8.13 -13.97 10.13
C LYS A 34 7.47 -12.87 9.31
N GLY A 35 7.59 -12.94 7.97
CA GLY A 35 7.13 -11.89 7.08
C GLY A 35 8.03 -10.63 7.10
N PRO A 36 7.48 -9.46 6.72
CA PRO A 36 8.23 -8.21 6.68
C PRO A 36 8.71 -7.77 8.07
N VAL A 37 9.98 -7.40 8.15
CA VAL A 37 10.62 -6.84 9.36
C VAL A 37 11.24 -5.51 8.97
N ILE A 38 10.90 -4.46 9.70
CA ILE A 38 11.49 -3.12 9.53
C ILE A 38 12.67 -3.02 10.49
N ASP A 39 13.87 -2.81 9.95
CA ASP A 39 15.10 -2.78 10.73
C ASP A 39 15.12 -1.62 11.72
N GLU A 40 14.67 -0.45 11.27
CA GLU A 40 14.56 0.77 12.08
C GLU A 40 13.11 1.29 12.06
N PRO A 41 12.26 0.87 13.01
CA PRO A 41 10.88 1.34 13.07
C PRO A 41 10.78 2.86 13.24
N ILE A 42 9.89 3.49 12.47
CA ILE A 42 9.72 4.95 12.47
C ILE A 42 8.84 5.37 13.64
N ARG A 43 9.43 6.12 14.57
CA ARG A 43 8.77 6.55 15.82
C ARG A 43 9.11 7.98 16.22
N SER A 44 9.83 8.72 15.37
CA SER A 44 10.21 10.11 15.63
C SER A 44 9.91 11.00 14.45
N GLN A 45 9.76 12.30 14.70
CA GLN A 45 9.55 13.31 13.67
C GLN A 45 10.68 13.31 12.63
N ALA A 46 11.94 13.23 13.10
CA ALA A 46 13.11 13.23 12.21
C ALA A 46 13.10 12.04 11.23
N GLN A 47 12.67 10.85 11.69
CA GLN A 47 12.54 9.68 10.81
C GLN A 47 11.41 9.85 9.78
N ILE A 48 10.29 10.47 10.17
CA ILE A 48 9.20 10.79 9.24
C ILE A 48 9.66 11.81 8.20
N ASP A 49 10.40 12.83 8.63
CA ASP A 49 10.91 13.87 7.73
C ASP A 49 11.93 13.30 6.72
N ALA A 50 12.67 12.28 7.11
CA ALA A 50 13.64 11.57 6.26
C ALA A 50 13.00 10.67 5.19
N LEU A 51 11.70 10.36 5.28
CA LEU A 51 11.02 9.60 4.23
C LEU A 51 11.07 10.34 2.89
N THR A 52 11.47 9.63 1.85
CA THR A 52 11.65 10.16 0.50
C THR A 52 10.42 9.95 -0.38
N THR A 53 10.35 10.73 -1.45
CA THR A 53 9.34 10.53 -2.50
C THR A 53 9.72 9.32 -3.34
N LEU A 54 8.77 8.42 -3.51
CA LEU A 54 8.94 7.19 -4.28
C LEU A 54 9.16 7.47 -5.76
N ASN A 55 10.23 6.90 -6.33
CA ASN A 55 10.41 6.76 -7.76
C ASN A 55 10.26 5.26 -8.13
N PRO A 56 9.07 4.83 -8.62
CA PRO A 56 8.82 3.42 -8.89
C PRO A 56 9.68 2.83 -10.01
N ASP A 57 10.05 3.63 -11.01
CA ASP A 57 10.90 3.15 -12.12
C ASP A 57 12.32 2.82 -11.65
N GLU A 58 12.82 3.51 -10.63
CA GLU A 58 14.14 3.24 -10.05
C GLU A 58 14.08 2.13 -8.98
N SER A 59 13.12 2.23 -8.06
CA SER A 59 13.06 1.33 -6.91
C SER A 59 12.43 -0.03 -7.23
N MET A 60 11.53 -0.09 -8.23
CA MET A 60 10.76 -1.29 -8.57
C MET A 60 10.60 -1.48 -10.09
N PRO A 61 11.70 -1.46 -10.90
CA PRO A 61 11.63 -1.52 -12.36
C PRO A 61 10.98 -2.82 -12.89
N TYR A 62 10.93 -3.85 -12.06
CA TYR A 62 10.28 -5.13 -12.38
C TYR A 62 8.75 -5.03 -12.45
N ILE A 63 8.12 -4.05 -11.80
CA ILE A 63 6.66 -3.86 -11.84
C ILE A 63 6.18 -3.61 -13.27
N ARG A 64 6.86 -2.71 -13.99
CA ARG A 64 6.57 -2.43 -15.41
C ARG A 64 6.67 -3.68 -16.27
N LYS A 65 7.70 -4.48 -16.06
CA LYS A 65 7.94 -5.72 -16.82
C LYS A 65 6.84 -6.75 -16.53
N ILE A 66 6.46 -6.93 -15.26
CA ILE A 66 5.46 -7.91 -14.85
C ILE A 66 4.07 -7.52 -15.37
N LEU A 67 3.65 -6.26 -15.19
CA LEU A 67 2.34 -5.79 -15.64
C LEU A 67 2.22 -5.83 -17.18
N GLY A 68 3.27 -5.42 -17.90
CA GLY A 68 3.33 -5.54 -19.36
C GLY A 68 3.19 -7.01 -19.83
N ALA A 69 3.96 -7.92 -19.23
CA ALA A 69 3.88 -9.34 -19.56
C ALA A 69 2.50 -9.96 -19.23
N LEU A 70 1.88 -9.55 -18.11
CA LEU A 70 0.52 -9.99 -17.78
C LEU A 70 -0.49 -9.49 -18.82
N ARG A 71 -0.40 -8.21 -19.23
CA ARG A 71 -1.28 -7.66 -20.28
C ARG A 71 -1.16 -8.40 -21.61
N GLU A 72 0.07 -8.71 -22.04
CA GLU A 72 0.32 -9.48 -23.26
C GLU A 72 -0.26 -10.90 -23.15
N GLU A 73 -0.01 -11.60 -22.03
CA GLU A 73 -0.45 -12.98 -21.83
C GLU A 73 -1.99 -13.12 -21.80
N VAL A 74 -2.67 -12.22 -21.07
CA VAL A 74 -4.13 -12.33 -20.90
C VAL A 74 -4.93 -11.61 -21.99
N GLY A 75 -4.34 -10.64 -22.67
CA GLY A 75 -5.02 -9.83 -23.69
C GLY A 75 -6.27 -9.19 -23.15
N ASN A 76 -7.39 -9.38 -23.88
CA ASN A 76 -8.72 -8.90 -23.46
C ASN A 76 -9.58 -9.98 -22.75
N LYS A 77 -8.98 -11.13 -22.40
CA LYS A 77 -9.72 -12.24 -21.78
C LYS A 77 -9.86 -12.10 -20.26
N SER A 78 -8.94 -11.37 -19.63
CA SER A 78 -8.96 -11.14 -18.19
C SER A 78 -8.48 -9.73 -17.86
N THR A 79 -9.01 -9.17 -16.76
CA THR A 79 -8.60 -7.87 -16.23
C THR A 79 -7.31 -8.01 -15.43
N VAL A 80 -6.33 -7.13 -15.66
CA VAL A 80 -5.11 -7.07 -14.84
C VAL A 80 -5.32 -6.13 -13.67
N LEU A 81 -5.17 -6.67 -12.46
CA LEU A 81 -5.32 -5.94 -11.21
C LEU A 81 -3.95 -5.55 -10.65
N GLY A 82 -3.81 -4.26 -10.29
CA GLY A 82 -2.72 -3.78 -9.45
C GLY A 82 -2.97 -4.08 -7.97
N PHE A 83 -1.90 -3.95 -7.15
CA PHE A 83 -1.89 -4.39 -5.76
C PHE A 83 -1.07 -3.44 -4.89
N VAL A 84 -1.64 -2.93 -3.77
CA VAL A 84 -0.91 -2.04 -2.86
C VAL A 84 -1.53 -2.02 -1.46
N GLY A 85 -0.69 -1.84 -0.42
CA GLY A 85 -1.15 -1.61 0.94
C GLY A 85 -1.72 -0.21 1.13
N ALA A 86 -2.78 -0.08 1.93
CA ALA A 86 -3.34 1.21 2.32
C ALA A 86 -2.49 1.89 3.42
N PRO A 87 -2.58 3.22 3.58
CA PRO A 87 -1.69 3.99 4.45
C PRO A 87 -1.68 3.55 5.91
N TRP A 88 -2.82 3.25 6.51
CA TRP A 88 -2.87 2.76 7.89
C TRP A 88 -2.12 1.43 8.04
N THR A 89 -2.38 0.48 7.15
CA THR A 89 -1.72 -0.82 7.17
C THR A 89 -0.21 -0.69 7.02
N LEU A 90 0.27 0.16 6.10
CA LEU A 90 1.70 0.40 5.91
C LEU A 90 2.33 1.12 7.12
N ALA A 91 1.65 2.13 7.68
CA ALA A 91 2.09 2.80 8.90
C ALA A 91 2.19 1.83 10.08
N ALA A 92 1.25 0.89 10.19
CA ALA A 92 1.29 -0.13 11.23
C ALA A 92 2.56 -0.99 11.13
N TYR A 93 2.95 -1.46 9.94
CA TYR A 93 4.21 -2.17 9.75
C TYR A 93 5.43 -1.30 10.09
N ILE A 94 5.47 -0.06 9.59
CA ILE A 94 6.59 0.87 9.79
C ILE A 94 6.80 1.20 11.27
N VAL A 95 5.72 1.41 12.03
CA VAL A 95 5.79 1.83 13.45
C VAL A 95 5.99 0.64 14.38
N GLU A 96 5.28 -0.48 14.14
CA GLU A 96 5.46 -1.72 14.95
C GLU A 96 6.83 -2.37 14.67
N GLY A 97 7.35 -2.27 13.45
CA GLY A 97 8.60 -2.88 13.02
C GLY A 97 8.45 -4.31 12.50
N LYS A 98 7.31 -4.93 12.72
CA LYS A 98 6.95 -6.30 12.30
C LYS A 98 5.46 -6.52 12.40
N GLY A 99 4.98 -7.69 11.97
CA GLY A 99 3.61 -8.10 12.27
C GLY A 99 3.31 -8.06 13.77
N SER A 100 2.19 -7.48 14.15
CA SER A 100 1.77 -7.30 15.55
C SER A 100 0.38 -7.91 15.76
N LYS A 101 0.11 -8.41 16.97
CA LYS A 101 -1.23 -8.87 17.37
C LYS A 101 -2.08 -7.74 17.97
N THR A 102 -1.44 -6.77 18.60
CA THR A 102 -2.11 -5.72 19.40
C THR A 102 -2.02 -4.35 18.78
N TYR A 103 -1.02 -4.11 17.92
CA TYR A 103 -0.73 -2.80 17.31
C TYR A 103 -0.60 -1.68 18.36
N SER A 104 0.00 -2.01 19.52
CA SER A 104 0.05 -1.13 20.68
C SER A 104 0.91 0.09 20.46
N VAL A 105 1.99 -0.02 19.67
CA VAL A 105 2.91 1.10 19.44
C VAL A 105 2.26 2.17 18.57
N ILE A 106 1.67 1.79 17.44
CA ILE A 106 0.98 2.75 16.57
C ILE A 106 -0.29 3.32 17.23
N LYS A 107 -1.02 2.51 17.99
CA LYS A 107 -2.17 3.00 18.77
C LYS A 107 -1.73 4.00 19.85
N ASN A 108 -0.62 3.73 20.55
CA ASN A 108 -0.06 4.69 21.49
C ASN A 108 0.35 6.00 20.78
N MET A 109 0.97 5.92 19.59
CA MET A 109 1.30 7.11 18.79
C MET A 109 0.03 7.90 18.41
N ALA A 110 -1.06 7.23 18.08
CA ALA A 110 -2.34 7.89 17.78
C ALA A 110 -2.88 8.72 18.95
N PHE A 111 -2.65 8.29 20.21
CA PHE A 111 -3.07 9.03 21.40
C PHE A 111 -2.05 10.08 21.86
N SER A 112 -0.75 9.72 21.87
CA SER A 112 0.28 10.58 22.46
C SER A 112 0.87 11.60 21.49
N ALA A 113 0.84 11.33 20.19
CA ALA A 113 1.41 12.20 19.14
C ALA A 113 0.60 12.14 17.85
N PRO A 114 -0.71 12.45 17.88
CA PRO A 114 -1.58 12.31 16.71
C PRO A 114 -1.11 13.12 15.51
N GLY A 115 -0.57 14.31 15.70
CA GLY A 115 -0.04 15.15 14.64
C GLY A 115 1.12 14.48 13.88
N MET A 116 1.99 13.79 14.60
CA MET A 116 3.10 13.03 14.00
C MET A 116 2.57 11.84 13.18
N LEU A 117 1.58 11.11 13.69
CA LEU A 117 0.94 10.02 12.95
C LEU A 117 0.24 10.52 11.70
N HIS A 118 -0.48 11.64 11.77
CA HIS A 118 -1.11 12.28 10.61
C HIS A 118 -0.09 12.62 9.51
N GLN A 119 1.07 13.14 9.87
CA GLN A 119 2.13 13.44 8.91
C GLN A 119 2.69 12.17 8.25
N LEU A 120 2.94 11.12 9.03
CA LEU A 120 3.36 9.82 8.51
C LEU A 120 2.34 9.26 7.51
N LEU A 121 1.07 9.21 7.88
CA LEU A 121 -0.01 8.71 7.05
C LEU A 121 -0.17 9.51 5.75
N SER A 122 -0.05 10.84 5.82
CA SER A 122 -0.12 11.71 4.63
C SER A 122 1.05 11.46 3.68
N LYS A 123 2.28 11.37 4.18
CA LYS A 123 3.47 11.04 3.36
C LYS A 123 3.34 9.66 2.70
N ILE A 124 2.84 8.66 3.43
CA ILE A 124 2.57 7.35 2.86
C ILE A 124 1.51 7.46 1.76
N ALA A 125 0.40 8.17 2.00
CA ALA A 125 -0.67 8.32 1.02
C ALA A 125 -0.19 8.99 -0.29
N ASP A 126 0.66 10.01 -0.20
CA ASP A 126 1.26 10.66 -1.38
C ASP A 126 2.10 9.67 -2.19
N ASN A 127 2.93 8.89 -1.53
CA ASN A 127 3.78 7.88 -2.17
C ASN A 127 2.95 6.73 -2.77
N ILE A 128 1.91 6.29 -2.09
CA ILE A 128 1.01 5.24 -2.59
C ILE A 128 0.22 5.74 -3.81
N ALA A 129 -0.20 7.00 -3.84
CA ALA A 129 -0.83 7.57 -5.03
C ALA A 129 0.11 7.57 -6.24
N ILE A 130 1.40 7.85 -6.04
CA ILE A 130 2.43 7.71 -7.08
C ILE A 130 2.51 6.27 -7.57
N TYR A 131 2.58 5.31 -6.64
CA TYR A 131 2.70 3.89 -7.00
C TYR A 131 1.46 3.34 -7.70
N VAL A 132 0.26 3.76 -7.29
CA VAL A 132 -1.00 3.39 -7.97
C VAL A 132 -1.00 3.89 -9.41
N ARG A 133 -0.67 5.17 -9.65
CA ARG A 133 -0.57 5.73 -11.01
C ARG A 133 0.46 4.98 -11.85
N HIS A 134 1.63 4.69 -11.28
CA HIS A 134 2.65 3.90 -11.97
C HIS A 134 2.14 2.51 -12.39
N GLN A 135 1.40 1.80 -11.53
CA GLN A 135 0.82 0.51 -11.89
C GLN A 135 -0.20 0.64 -13.04
N ILE A 136 -1.02 1.69 -13.04
CA ILE A 136 -1.97 1.97 -14.12
C ILE A 136 -1.22 2.23 -15.43
N ASP A 137 -0.21 3.10 -15.41
CA ASP A 137 0.64 3.42 -16.57
C ASP A 137 1.39 2.19 -17.12
N CYS A 138 1.66 1.21 -16.25
CA CYS A 138 2.29 -0.05 -16.62
C CYS A 138 1.31 -1.13 -17.10
N GLY A 139 -0.02 -0.87 -17.08
CA GLY A 139 -1.00 -1.76 -17.65
C GLY A 139 -2.01 -2.37 -16.68
N ALA A 140 -2.01 -1.98 -15.40
CA ALA A 140 -3.09 -2.33 -14.49
C ALA A 140 -4.39 -1.63 -14.92
N GLN A 141 -5.48 -2.38 -15.03
CA GLN A 141 -6.80 -1.87 -15.45
C GLN A 141 -7.70 -1.52 -14.27
N VAL A 142 -7.35 -1.99 -13.11
CA VAL A 142 -7.95 -1.69 -11.81
C VAL A 142 -6.87 -1.85 -10.74
N VAL A 143 -6.89 -1.05 -9.68
CA VAL A 143 -5.94 -1.22 -8.58
C VAL A 143 -6.69 -1.42 -7.27
N GLN A 144 -6.28 -2.44 -6.52
CA GLN A 144 -6.84 -2.73 -5.19
C GLN A 144 -5.90 -2.27 -4.08
N LEU A 145 -6.44 -1.43 -3.19
CA LEU A 145 -5.80 -1.02 -1.94
C LEU A 145 -6.23 -1.99 -0.84
N PHE A 146 -5.25 -2.51 -0.11
CA PHE A 146 -5.48 -3.46 0.98
C PHE A 146 -5.27 -2.79 2.34
N ASP A 147 -6.35 -2.50 3.06
CA ASP A 147 -6.28 -2.04 4.45
C ASP A 147 -6.49 -3.21 5.41
N SER A 148 -5.52 -4.12 5.40
CA SER A 148 -5.57 -5.41 6.12
C SER A 148 -5.67 -5.24 7.64
N TRP A 149 -5.18 -4.13 8.19
CA TRP A 149 -5.16 -3.87 9.63
C TRP A 149 -6.18 -2.82 10.08
N ALA A 150 -7.05 -2.36 9.18
CA ALA A 150 -8.07 -1.36 9.54
C ALA A 150 -9.07 -1.85 10.59
N GLY A 151 -9.35 -3.16 10.64
CA GLY A 151 -10.19 -3.76 11.69
C GLY A 151 -9.62 -3.69 13.11
N GLN A 152 -8.37 -3.23 13.26
CA GLN A 152 -7.77 -2.93 14.57
C GLN A 152 -8.16 -1.54 15.11
N LEU A 153 -8.82 -0.73 14.30
CA LEU A 153 -9.32 0.59 14.65
C LEU A 153 -10.78 0.53 15.09
N SER A 154 -11.15 1.37 16.05
CA SER A 154 -12.56 1.67 16.29
C SER A 154 -13.14 2.41 15.06
N PRO A 155 -14.47 2.44 14.87
CA PRO A 155 -15.08 3.22 13.79
C PRO A 155 -14.71 4.72 13.84
N GLN A 156 -14.47 5.28 15.02
CA GLN A 156 -14.03 6.65 15.19
C GLN A 156 -12.57 6.83 14.76
N ASP A 157 -11.68 5.94 15.20
CA ASP A 157 -10.26 5.99 14.83
C ASP A 157 -10.07 5.74 13.33
N TYR A 158 -10.86 4.86 12.72
CA TYR A 158 -10.87 4.66 11.28
C TYR A 158 -11.18 5.95 10.51
N ARG A 159 -12.20 6.70 10.96
CA ARG A 159 -12.54 8.00 10.36
C ARG A 159 -11.44 9.05 10.54
N THR A 160 -10.62 8.90 11.58
CA THR A 160 -9.54 9.84 11.90
C THR A 160 -8.21 9.46 11.22
N PHE A 161 -7.83 8.18 11.25
CA PHE A 161 -6.48 7.74 10.87
C PHE A 161 -6.40 6.86 9.61
N ALA A 162 -7.52 6.39 9.06
CA ALA A 162 -7.50 5.59 7.82
C ALA A 162 -8.22 6.29 6.66
N LEU A 163 -9.50 6.59 6.83
CA LEU A 163 -10.37 7.12 5.77
C LEU A 163 -9.82 8.38 5.07
N PRO A 164 -9.28 9.41 5.76
CA PRO A 164 -8.80 10.62 5.09
C PRO A 164 -7.67 10.35 4.10
N TYR A 165 -6.81 9.39 4.40
CA TYR A 165 -5.65 9.03 3.59
C TYR A 165 -6.00 8.10 2.42
N GLN A 166 -6.99 7.23 2.59
CA GLN A 166 -7.61 6.50 1.49
C GLN A 166 -8.24 7.48 0.48
N GLN A 167 -8.98 8.48 0.98
CA GLN A 167 -9.56 9.54 0.15
C GLN A 167 -8.49 10.43 -0.50
N GLN A 168 -7.34 10.67 0.16
CA GLN A 168 -6.21 11.41 -0.39
C GLN A 168 -5.65 10.68 -1.63
N ILE A 169 -5.44 9.37 -1.55
CA ILE A 169 -5.01 8.54 -2.68
C ILE A 169 -6.02 8.64 -3.83
N VAL A 170 -7.31 8.39 -3.54
CA VAL A 170 -8.36 8.42 -4.57
C VAL A 170 -8.37 9.77 -5.28
N ARG A 171 -8.38 10.89 -4.53
CA ARG A 171 -8.35 12.23 -5.14
C ARG A 171 -7.14 12.45 -6.04
N GLN A 172 -5.95 12.05 -5.60
CA GLN A 172 -4.72 12.24 -6.38
C GLN A 172 -4.66 11.37 -7.63
N VAL A 173 -5.16 10.15 -7.56
CA VAL A 173 -5.20 9.23 -8.71
C VAL A 173 -6.25 9.71 -9.72
N MET A 174 -7.45 10.10 -9.27
CA MET A 174 -8.53 10.57 -10.14
C MET A 174 -8.19 11.86 -10.92
N LEU A 175 -7.22 12.66 -10.47
CA LEU A 175 -6.75 13.83 -11.23
C LEU A 175 -6.11 13.46 -12.58
N THR A 176 -5.52 12.29 -12.69
CA THR A 176 -4.78 11.86 -13.89
C THR A 176 -5.37 10.59 -14.52
N HIS A 177 -6.07 9.77 -13.74
CA HIS A 177 -6.64 8.49 -14.16
C HIS A 177 -8.11 8.35 -13.73
N PRO A 178 -9.01 9.27 -14.17
CA PRO A 178 -10.39 9.31 -13.69
C PRO A 178 -11.20 8.07 -14.06
N ASP A 179 -10.83 7.38 -15.13
CA ASP A 179 -11.56 6.24 -15.67
C ASP A 179 -11.09 4.89 -15.11
N THR A 180 -10.02 4.88 -14.28
CA THR A 180 -9.49 3.64 -13.72
C THR A 180 -10.18 3.32 -12.39
N PRO A 181 -10.91 2.19 -12.29
CA PRO A 181 -11.54 1.80 -11.03
C PRO A 181 -10.51 1.51 -9.93
N LEU A 182 -10.82 1.95 -8.72
CA LEU A 182 -10.08 1.61 -7.51
C LEU A 182 -10.96 0.75 -6.60
N ILE A 183 -10.38 -0.32 -6.06
CA ILE A 183 -11.02 -1.20 -5.08
C ILE A 183 -10.37 -0.96 -3.73
N LEU A 184 -11.15 -0.88 -2.68
CA LEU A 184 -10.68 -0.84 -1.30
C LEU A 184 -11.14 -2.08 -0.56
N LEU A 185 -10.20 -2.87 -0.06
CA LEU A 185 -10.45 -3.95 0.89
C LEU A 185 -10.18 -3.43 2.30
N VAL A 186 -11.18 -3.48 3.16
CA VAL A 186 -11.05 -3.16 4.58
C VAL A 186 -11.33 -4.44 5.38
N SER A 187 -10.27 -5.07 5.87
CA SER A 187 -10.40 -6.31 6.64
C SER A 187 -10.92 -6.04 8.06
N GLY A 188 -11.87 -6.86 8.52
CA GLY A 188 -12.44 -6.71 9.87
C GLY A 188 -13.38 -5.54 10.06
N SER A 189 -13.99 -5.03 8.99
CA SER A 189 -14.92 -3.90 8.99
C SER A 189 -16.39 -4.29 9.07
N ALA A 190 -16.69 -5.53 9.40
CA ALA A 190 -18.06 -6.03 9.53
C ALA A 190 -18.74 -5.59 10.82
#